data_ba068a83cc60c1b9dfacd637a924dccf
#
_entry.id   ba068a83cc60c1b9dfacd637a924dccf
#
_cell.length_a   1.000
_cell.length_b   1.000
_cell.length_c   1.000
_cell.angle_alpha   90.00
_cell.angle_beta   90.00
_cell.angle_gamma   90.00
#
_symmetry.space_group_name_H-M   'P 1'
#
loop_
_entity.id
_entity.type
_entity.pdbx_description
1 polymer ?
#
loop_
_entity_poly.entity_id
_entity_poly.type
_entity_poly.pdbx_seq_one_letter_code
_entity_poly.pdbx_strand_id
1 'polypeptide(L)'
;MKLFRRAVGRSAAVLATALATALALPPLGAAVAAPAAPASAVAPATAAAVGPVKLYIAGFGSGPENIAVQSARATGLDAAVARGFARSDCQVSAGPTVVNSLPNGWVQVHIEYLCTGEPNAGSPTFVLKRYHKSSDTLSTPWDAPVGYGLQGPLGTLFTAPDPGTQPLYLCQVRGDHFATTDVGCEGQTYVTRLGWLYASPPAGTSTLPLLRCLRKENRQIFESHQPDCEGQIMGGTLGYLLP
;
A
#
# COMPACT_ATOMS: atom_id res chain seq x y z
N MET A 1 -19.03 0.48 50.09
CA MET A 1 -18.95 1.90 50.42
C MET A 1 -17.49 2.30 50.47
N LYS A 2 -16.95 2.92 49.42
CA LYS A 2 -15.66 3.65 49.42
C LYS A 2 -15.80 4.81 48.48
N LEU A 3 -15.83 6.02 49.04
CA LEU A 3 -15.87 7.31 48.36
C LEU A 3 -14.51 7.57 47.71
N PHE A 4 -14.49 7.90 46.42
CA PHE A 4 -13.34 8.52 45.76
C PHE A 4 -13.59 10.00 45.55
N ARG A 5 -12.70 10.80 46.14
CA ARG A 5 -12.69 12.25 46.16
C ARG A 5 -12.33 12.78 44.76
N ARG A 6 -13.10 13.78 44.33
CA ARG A 6 -12.79 14.65 43.17
C ARG A 6 -11.63 15.57 43.49
N ALA A 7 -10.60 15.58 42.64
CA ALA A 7 -9.59 16.64 42.62
C ALA A 7 -9.97 17.65 41.56
N VAL A 8 -10.16 18.91 41.96
CA VAL A 8 -10.42 20.07 41.11
C VAL A 8 -9.06 20.64 40.73
N GLY A 9 -8.64 20.54 39.46
CA GLY A 9 -7.46 21.19 38.93
C GLY A 9 -7.78 22.60 38.44
N ARG A 10 -7.12 23.60 38.98
CA ARG A 10 -7.22 25.03 38.61
C ARG A 10 -6.51 25.30 37.30
N SER A 11 -7.23 25.90 36.35
CA SER A 11 -6.67 26.46 35.14
C SER A 11 -5.97 27.78 35.42
N ALA A 12 -4.69 27.88 35.05
CA ALA A 12 -3.93 29.13 35.02
C ALA A 12 -4.04 29.72 33.61
N ALA A 13 -4.64 30.90 33.55
CA ALA A 13 -4.67 31.73 32.32
C ALA A 13 -3.35 32.49 32.20
N VAL A 14 -2.63 32.31 31.09
CA VAL A 14 -1.45 33.08 30.72
C VAL A 14 -1.90 34.17 29.76
N LEU A 15 -1.82 35.43 30.20
CA LEU A 15 -1.97 36.61 29.37
C LEU A 15 -0.68 36.79 28.53
N ALA A 16 -0.80 36.72 27.20
CA ALA A 16 0.26 37.15 26.29
C ALA A 16 0.03 38.58 25.86
N THR A 17 0.89 39.51 26.31
CA THR A 17 0.98 40.89 25.88
C THR A 17 1.69 40.95 24.51
N ALA A 18 0.98 41.40 23.48
CA ALA A 18 1.56 41.67 22.16
C ALA A 18 2.17 43.07 22.15
N LEU A 19 3.50 43.18 21.99
CA LEU A 19 4.20 44.41 21.66
C LEU A 19 4.12 44.64 20.13
N ALA A 20 3.44 45.68 19.71
CA ALA A 20 3.44 46.16 18.33
C ALA A 20 4.67 47.05 18.09
N THR A 21 5.65 46.58 17.34
CA THR A 21 6.75 47.37 16.79
C THR A 21 6.39 47.88 15.39
N ALA A 22 6.19 49.17 15.26
CA ALA A 22 6.01 49.81 13.97
C ALA A 22 7.36 49.89 13.23
N LEU A 23 7.50 49.18 12.14
CA LEU A 23 8.62 49.28 11.20
C LEU A 23 8.28 50.32 10.12
N ALA A 24 9.04 51.40 10.09
CA ALA A 24 8.98 52.43 9.04
C ALA A 24 9.51 51.83 7.71
N LEU A 25 8.72 51.94 6.65
CA LEU A 25 9.09 51.57 5.29
C LEU A 25 9.98 52.67 4.67
N PRO A 26 11.09 52.33 3.99
CA PRO A 26 11.85 53.26 3.18
C PRO A 26 11.14 53.58 1.85
N PRO A 27 11.43 54.75 1.22
CA PRO A 27 10.75 55.16 0.00
C PRO A 27 11.12 54.27 -1.20
N LEU A 28 10.12 53.96 -2.03
CA LEU A 28 10.22 53.24 -3.29
C LEU A 28 11.16 53.95 -4.27
N GLY A 29 12.38 53.44 -4.41
CA GLY A 29 13.26 53.74 -5.53
C GLY A 29 12.73 53.11 -6.81
N ALA A 30 12.61 53.89 -7.88
CA ALA A 30 12.23 53.40 -9.20
C ALA A 30 13.22 52.35 -9.70
N ALA A 31 12.74 51.12 -9.80
CA ALA A 31 13.51 50.03 -10.39
C ALA A 31 13.54 50.21 -11.93
N VAL A 32 14.71 50.44 -12.45
CA VAL A 32 14.97 50.37 -13.91
C VAL A 32 14.86 48.89 -14.31
N ALA A 33 13.90 48.59 -15.18
CA ALA A 33 13.74 47.25 -15.72
C ALA A 33 14.96 46.85 -16.56
N ALA A 34 15.69 45.82 -16.10
CA ALA A 34 16.73 45.19 -16.89
C ALA A 34 16.08 44.42 -18.07
N PRO A 35 16.69 44.36 -19.26
CA PRO A 35 16.16 43.60 -20.37
C PRO A 35 16.14 42.09 -20.00
N ALA A 36 15.00 41.44 -20.21
CA ALA A 36 14.85 40.03 -19.99
C ALA A 36 15.80 39.24 -20.90
N ALA A 37 16.65 38.42 -20.31
CA ALA A 37 17.47 37.49 -21.05
C ALA A 37 16.56 36.47 -21.79
N PRO A 38 16.90 36.04 -23.03
CA PRO A 38 16.10 35.06 -23.73
C PRO A 38 16.05 33.76 -22.94
N ALA A 39 14.85 33.27 -22.67
CA ALA A 39 14.65 31.97 -22.03
C ALA A 39 15.30 30.88 -22.90
N SER A 40 16.39 30.31 -22.40
CA SER A 40 16.97 29.11 -23.04
C SER A 40 15.93 28.01 -23.01
N ALA A 41 15.45 27.62 -24.18
CA ALA A 41 14.59 26.44 -24.33
C ALA A 41 15.37 25.22 -23.83
N VAL A 42 15.01 24.72 -22.67
CA VAL A 42 15.49 23.42 -22.17
C VAL A 42 14.91 22.37 -23.13
N ALA A 43 15.77 21.76 -23.93
CA ALA A 43 15.37 20.62 -24.75
C ALA A 43 14.78 19.54 -23.83
N PRO A 44 13.67 18.90 -24.20
CA PRO A 44 13.13 17.81 -23.42
C PRO A 44 14.22 16.74 -23.27
N ALA A 45 14.55 16.39 -22.03
CA ALA A 45 15.46 15.29 -21.75
C ALA A 45 14.83 14.04 -22.39
N THR A 46 15.47 13.52 -23.44
CA THR A 46 15.12 12.20 -23.99
C THR A 46 15.24 11.21 -22.85
N ALA A 47 14.09 10.65 -22.44
CA ALA A 47 14.07 9.55 -21.48
C ALA A 47 15.02 8.47 -22.01
N ALA A 48 16.08 8.19 -21.27
CA ALA A 48 17.00 7.10 -21.60
C ALA A 48 16.14 5.84 -21.69
N ALA A 49 16.20 5.13 -22.83
CA ALA A 49 15.52 3.85 -22.98
C ALA A 49 16.04 2.92 -21.89
N VAL A 50 15.19 2.65 -20.90
CA VAL A 50 15.47 1.65 -19.87
C VAL A 50 15.45 0.31 -20.58
N GLY A 51 16.60 -0.37 -20.62
CA GLY A 51 16.69 -1.68 -21.26
C GLY A 51 15.77 -2.71 -20.57
N PRO A 52 15.57 -3.89 -21.20
CA PRO A 52 14.64 -4.89 -20.70
C PRO A 52 14.94 -5.27 -19.26
N VAL A 53 13.91 -5.22 -18.42
CA VAL A 53 13.98 -5.59 -17.01
C VAL A 53 14.03 -7.11 -16.89
N LYS A 54 14.90 -7.63 -16.01
CA LYS A 54 14.92 -9.04 -15.63
C LYS A 54 14.42 -9.14 -14.18
N LEU A 55 13.40 -9.96 -13.96
CA LEU A 55 12.82 -10.15 -12.64
C LEU A 55 12.60 -11.63 -12.34
N TYR A 56 13.05 -12.10 -11.16
CA TYR A 56 12.73 -13.42 -10.65
C TYR A 56 11.43 -13.39 -9.87
N ILE A 57 10.53 -14.31 -10.20
CA ILE A 57 9.19 -14.37 -9.62
C ILE A 57 8.92 -15.78 -9.14
N ALA A 58 8.57 -15.91 -7.84
CA ALA A 58 8.25 -17.18 -7.22
C ALA A 58 6.76 -17.50 -7.35
N GLY A 59 6.45 -18.76 -7.67
CA GLY A 59 5.12 -19.33 -7.56
C GLY A 59 5.10 -20.43 -6.51
N PHE A 60 4.06 -20.49 -5.72
CA PHE A 60 3.85 -21.50 -4.68
C PHE A 60 2.51 -22.21 -4.90
N GLY A 61 2.48 -23.51 -4.64
CA GLY A 61 1.28 -24.32 -4.67
C GLY A 61 1.27 -25.37 -3.58
N SER A 62 0.09 -25.80 -3.16
CA SER A 62 -0.11 -26.84 -2.14
C SER A 62 -1.20 -27.80 -2.58
N GLY A 63 -1.08 -29.08 -2.22
CA GLY A 63 -2.03 -30.13 -2.53
C GLY A 63 -1.36 -31.46 -2.86
N PRO A 64 -2.09 -32.40 -3.46
CA PRO A 64 -1.46 -33.54 -4.18
C PRO A 64 -0.43 -32.99 -5.18
N GLU A 65 0.67 -33.67 -5.38
CA GLU A 65 1.84 -33.15 -6.08
C GLU A 65 1.52 -32.53 -7.46
N ASN A 66 0.72 -33.19 -8.27
CA ASN A 66 0.32 -32.69 -9.58
C ASN A 66 -0.50 -31.39 -9.50
N ILE A 67 -1.36 -31.26 -8.49
CA ILE A 67 -2.15 -30.05 -8.23
C ILE A 67 -1.27 -28.94 -7.68
N ALA A 68 -0.36 -29.27 -6.75
CA ALA A 68 0.58 -28.32 -6.18
C ALA A 68 1.50 -27.70 -7.26
N VAL A 69 1.98 -28.51 -8.20
CA VAL A 69 2.79 -28.03 -9.35
C VAL A 69 1.98 -27.10 -10.25
N GLN A 70 0.73 -27.46 -10.59
CA GLN A 70 -0.13 -26.61 -11.42
C GLN A 70 -0.45 -25.28 -10.72
N SER A 71 -0.77 -25.35 -9.43
CA SER A 71 -1.03 -24.16 -8.61
C SER A 71 0.20 -23.26 -8.51
N ALA A 72 1.38 -23.82 -8.28
CA ALA A 72 2.63 -23.06 -8.26
C ALA A 72 2.92 -22.37 -9.61
N ARG A 73 2.65 -23.03 -10.72
CA ARG A 73 2.78 -22.44 -12.07
C ARG A 73 1.82 -21.29 -12.27
N ALA A 74 0.54 -21.48 -11.92
CA ALA A 74 -0.47 -20.44 -12.07
C ALA A 74 -0.13 -19.22 -11.22
N THR A 75 0.17 -19.40 -9.93
CA THR A 75 0.49 -18.32 -9.01
C THR A 75 1.73 -17.53 -9.43
N GLY A 76 2.78 -18.20 -9.91
CA GLY A 76 3.98 -17.53 -10.41
C GLY A 76 3.72 -16.69 -11.66
N LEU A 77 2.99 -17.24 -12.65
CA LEU A 77 2.65 -16.51 -13.87
C LEU A 77 1.64 -15.38 -13.62
N ASP A 78 0.68 -15.56 -12.72
CA ASP A 78 -0.25 -14.48 -12.33
C ASP A 78 0.49 -13.35 -11.61
N ALA A 79 1.47 -13.71 -10.77
CA ALA A 79 2.35 -12.72 -10.15
C ALA A 79 3.23 -11.97 -11.16
N ALA A 80 3.61 -12.60 -12.28
CA ALA A 80 4.32 -11.94 -13.38
C ALA A 80 3.42 -10.96 -14.13
N VAL A 81 2.21 -11.38 -14.47
CA VAL A 81 1.20 -10.52 -15.12
C VAL A 81 0.87 -9.31 -14.24
N ALA A 82 0.73 -9.52 -12.92
CA ALA A 82 0.52 -8.44 -11.97
C ALA A 82 1.71 -7.45 -11.89
N ARG A 83 2.88 -7.83 -12.39
CA ARG A 83 4.06 -6.95 -12.51
C ARG A 83 4.29 -6.40 -13.91
N GLY A 84 3.30 -6.56 -14.80
CA GLY A 84 3.30 -6.00 -16.14
C GLY A 84 4.01 -6.85 -17.19
N PHE A 85 4.50 -8.04 -16.85
CA PHE A 85 5.06 -8.96 -17.83
C PHE A 85 3.96 -9.76 -18.54
N ALA A 86 4.10 -10.02 -19.81
CA ALA A 86 3.29 -11.03 -20.46
C ALA A 86 3.73 -12.44 -19.97
N ARG A 87 2.81 -13.40 -19.94
CA ARG A 87 3.15 -14.79 -19.54
C ARG A 87 4.23 -15.39 -20.44
N SER A 88 4.27 -14.99 -21.72
CA SER A 88 5.29 -15.37 -22.71
C SER A 88 6.70 -14.84 -22.39
N ASP A 89 6.79 -13.80 -21.59
CA ASP A 89 8.04 -13.16 -21.22
C ASP A 89 8.76 -13.90 -20.09
N CYS A 90 8.08 -14.90 -19.50
CA CYS A 90 8.53 -15.62 -18.33
C CYS A 90 8.89 -17.08 -18.66
N GLN A 91 10.07 -17.50 -18.26
CA GLN A 91 10.55 -18.89 -18.38
C GLN A 91 10.84 -19.45 -16.99
N VAL A 92 10.61 -20.76 -16.80
CA VAL A 92 10.99 -21.42 -15.55
C VAL A 92 12.51 -21.37 -15.41
N SER A 93 12.98 -20.75 -14.34
CA SER A 93 14.42 -20.64 -14.01
C SER A 93 14.84 -21.72 -12.99
N ALA A 94 13.91 -22.13 -12.10
CA ALA A 94 14.14 -23.21 -11.14
C ALA A 94 12.84 -23.93 -10.75
N GLY A 95 12.95 -25.20 -10.40
CA GLY A 95 11.84 -26.06 -9.98
C GLY A 95 11.14 -26.77 -11.14
N PRO A 96 9.98 -27.42 -10.88
CA PRO A 96 9.26 -27.48 -9.60
C PRO A 96 10.05 -28.22 -8.51
N THR A 97 10.06 -27.66 -7.30
CA THR A 97 10.73 -28.26 -6.15
C THR A 97 9.75 -28.42 -5.00
N VAL A 98 9.66 -29.65 -4.46
CA VAL A 98 8.91 -29.87 -3.22
C VAL A 98 9.70 -29.27 -2.06
N VAL A 99 9.13 -28.23 -1.45
CA VAL A 99 9.76 -27.52 -0.32
C VAL A 99 9.26 -27.98 1.03
N ASN A 100 8.09 -28.66 1.05
CA ASN A 100 7.53 -29.24 2.27
C ASN A 100 6.62 -30.43 1.94
N SER A 101 6.58 -31.44 2.81
CA SER A 101 5.65 -32.58 2.76
C SER A 101 4.74 -32.53 3.97
N LEU A 102 3.44 -32.59 3.76
CA LEU A 102 2.41 -32.49 4.78
C LEU A 102 1.89 -33.90 5.18
N PRO A 103 1.35 -34.07 6.41
CA PRO A 103 0.97 -35.40 6.95
C PRO A 103 -0.09 -36.15 6.15
N ASN A 104 -0.90 -35.48 5.34
CA ASN A 104 -1.98 -36.07 4.52
C ASN A 104 -1.52 -36.50 3.12
N GLY A 105 -0.21 -36.56 2.87
CA GLY A 105 0.36 -36.84 1.54
C GLY A 105 0.33 -35.64 0.58
N TRP A 106 -0.02 -34.46 1.07
CA TRP A 106 0.08 -33.22 0.31
C TRP A 106 1.52 -32.73 0.33
N VAL A 107 1.86 -31.92 -0.68
CA VAL A 107 3.15 -31.26 -0.77
C VAL A 107 2.96 -29.75 -0.98
N GLN A 108 3.98 -29.01 -0.58
CA GLN A 108 4.15 -27.62 -1.02
C GLN A 108 5.24 -27.58 -2.08
N VAL A 109 4.92 -26.94 -3.21
CA VAL A 109 5.82 -26.82 -4.36
C VAL A 109 6.17 -25.35 -4.58
N HIS A 110 7.45 -25.14 -4.88
CA HIS A 110 7.99 -23.86 -5.31
C HIS A 110 8.45 -23.96 -6.77
N ILE A 111 8.14 -22.94 -7.56
CA ILE A 111 8.65 -22.74 -8.92
C ILE A 111 9.17 -21.31 -9.01
N GLU A 112 10.32 -21.11 -9.65
CA GLU A 112 10.84 -19.78 -9.93
C GLU A 112 10.80 -19.52 -11.43
N TYR A 113 10.38 -18.31 -11.80
CA TYR A 113 10.37 -17.80 -13.16
C TYR A 113 11.35 -16.66 -13.30
N LEU A 114 12.10 -16.64 -14.39
CA LEU A 114 12.79 -15.46 -14.87
C LEU A 114 11.94 -14.81 -15.95
N CYS A 115 11.43 -13.62 -15.67
CA CYS A 115 10.70 -12.81 -16.64
C CYS A 115 11.65 -11.74 -17.20
N THR A 116 11.67 -11.59 -18.54
CA THR A 116 12.53 -10.64 -19.24
C THR A 116 11.69 -9.89 -20.26
N GLY A 117 11.60 -8.58 -20.14
CA GLY A 117 10.81 -7.76 -21.03
C GLY A 117 10.75 -6.31 -20.56
N GLU A 118 10.03 -5.50 -21.33
CA GLU A 118 9.62 -4.18 -20.85
C GLU A 118 8.25 -4.36 -20.19
N PRO A 119 8.16 -4.22 -18.85
CA PRO A 119 6.84 -4.22 -18.21
C PRO A 119 6.03 -3.10 -18.86
N ASN A 120 4.80 -3.43 -19.30
CA ASN A 120 3.91 -2.50 -19.99
C ASN A 120 3.98 -1.12 -19.34
N ALA A 121 4.05 -0.07 -20.18
CA ALA A 121 4.31 1.33 -19.81
C ALA A 121 3.22 2.03 -18.98
N GLY A 122 2.49 1.28 -18.15
CA GLY A 122 1.71 1.74 -17.02
C GLY A 122 2.16 0.92 -15.84
N SER A 123 2.48 1.52 -14.71
CA SER A 123 2.83 0.77 -13.50
C SER A 123 1.78 -0.31 -13.29
N PRO A 124 2.14 -1.61 -13.33
CA PRO A 124 1.17 -2.68 -13.18
C PRO A 124 0.45 -2.52 -11.84
N THR A 125 -0.83 -2.75 -11.86
CA THR A 125 -1.69 -2.53 -10.69
C THR A 125 -2.49 -3.78 -10.37
N PHE A 126 -2.98 -3.88 -9.14
CA PHE A 126 -3.93 -4.90 -8.75
C PHE A 126 -4.97 -4.35 -7.78
N VAL A 127 -6.15 -4.93 -7.81
CA VAL A 127 -7.26 -4.52 -6.96
C VAL A 127 -7.02 -5.00 -5.52
N LEU A 128 -6.99 -4.06 -4.58
CA LEU A 128 -7.06 -4.36 -3.16
C LEU A 128 -8.49 -4.73 -2.80
N LYS A 129 -8.69 -5.92 -2.28
CA LYS A 129 -9.99 -6.47 -1.91
C LYS A 129 -10.07 -6.62 -0.40
N ARG A 130 -11.25 -6.40 0.17
CA ARG A 130 -11.53 -6.65 1.58
C ARG A 130 -12.33 -7.94 1.74
N TYR A 131 -11.88 -8.75 2.70
CA TYR A 131 -12.49 -10.01 3.11
C TYR A 131 -12.80 -9.97 4.59
N HIS A 132 -13.77 -10.79 5.02
CA HIS A 132 -14.18 -10.88 6.41
C HIS A 132 -14.39 -12.33 6.83
N LYS A 133 -13.96 -12.66 8.04
CA LYS A 133 -14.19 -13.96 8.69
C LYS A 133 -14.41 -13.74 10.18
N SER A 134 -15.62 -14.01 10.65
CA SER A 134 -15.98 -13.90 12.09
C SER A 134 -15.54 -12.58 12.71
N SER A 135 -14.39 -12.54 13.37
CA SER A 135 -13.82 -11.39 14.06
C SER A 135 -12.63 -10.77 13.35
N ASP A 136 -12.23 -11.28 12.17
CA ASP A 136 -11.07 -10.78 11.44
C ASP A 136 -11.46 -10.18 10.08
N THR A 137 -10.81 -9.07 9.71
CA THR A 137 -10.94 -8.41 8.41
C THR A 137 -9.57 -8.40 7.75
N LEU A 138 -9.50 -8.93 6.54
CA LEU A 138 -8.27 -9.05 5.76
C LEU A 138 -8.39 -8.23 4.49
N SER A 139 -7.53 -7.24 4.32
CA SER A 139 -7.39 -6.51 3.06
C SER A 139 -6.18 -7.02 2.29
N THR A 140 -6.40 -7.55 1.09
CA THR A 140 -5.35 -8.17 0.28
C THR A 140 -5.69 -8.09 -1.22
N PRO A 141 -4.69 -7.95 -2.12
CA PRO A 141 -4.93 -8.08 -3.55
C PRO A 141 -5.08 -9.54 -4.00
N TRP A 142 -4.68 -10.49 -3.18
CA TRP A 142 -4.75 -11.93 -3.49
C TRP A 142 -6.07 -12.54 -3.01
N ASP A 143 -6.26 -13.81 -3.30
CA ASP A 143 -7.38 -14.55 -2.73
C ASP A 143 -7.12 -14.83 -1.24
N ALA A 144 -8.16 -14.63 -0.44
CA ALA A 144 -8.07 -14.84 0.99
C ALA A 144 -8.05 -16.34 1.34
N PRO A 145 -7.50 -16.71 2.51
CA PRO A 145 -7.57 -18.09 3.01
C PRO A 145 -9.01 -18.60 3.14
N VAL A 146 -9.17 -19.92 3.17
CA VAL A 146 -10.48 -20.56 3.34
C VAL A 146 -11.19 -20.05 4.58
N GLY A 147 -12.46 -19.73 4.43
CA GLY A 147 -13.33 -19.23 5.49
C GLY A 147 -13.52 -17.71 5.51
N TYR A 148 -12.78 -16.97 4.68
CA TYR A 148 -13.04 -15.55 4.48
C TYR A 148 -14.04 -15.34 3.35
N GLY A 149 -15.03 -14.50 3.58
CA GLY A 149 -15.98 -14.03 2.56
C GLY A 149 -15.55 -12.68 1.98
N LEU A 150 -15.59 -12.54 0.65
CA LEU A 150 -15.32 -11.29 -0.04
C LEU A 150 -16.39 -10.23 0.32
N GLN A 151 -15.96 -9.07 0.77
CA GLN A 151 -16.83 -7.91 1.01
C GLN A 151 -16.85 -6.95 -0.19
N GLY A 152 -15.73 -6.81 -0.90
CA GLY A 152 -15.66 -5.98 -2.11
C GLY A 152 -14.27 -5.37 -2.35
N PRO A 153 -14.12 -4.64 -3.47
CA PRO A 153 -12.90 -3.89 -3.76
C PRO A 153 -12.80 -2.64 -2.88
N LEU A 154 -11.58 -2.28 -2.51
CA LEU A 154 -11.27 -1.02 -1.84
C LEU A 154 -10.71 0.04 -2.81
N GLY A 155 -10.14 -0.39 -3.92
CA GLY A 155 -9.46 0.40 -4.93
C GLY A 155 -8.24 -0.35 -5.45
N THR A 156 -7.37 0.35 -6.18
CA THR A 156 -6.26 -0.26 -6.91
C THR A 156 -4.91 0.21 -6.37
N LEU A 157 -4.01 -0.74 -6.11
CA LEU A 157 -2.61 -0.53 -5.70
C LEU A 157 -1.68 -0.65 -6.89
N PHE A 158 -0.53 0.01 -6.84
CA PHE A 158 0.59 -0.27 -7.73
C PHE A 158 1.37 -1.50 -7.24
N THR A 159 1.91 -2.29 -8.17
CA THR A 159 2.75 -3.46 -7.85
C THR A 159 4.21 -3.10 -7.58
N ALA A 160 4.63 -1.93 -8.06
CA ALA A 160 5.97 -1.36 -7.91
C ALA A 160 5.88 0.10 -7.44
N PRO A 161 6.96 0.67 -6.87
CA PRO A 161 6.97 2.08 -6.51
C PRO A 161 6.79 2.96 -7.75
N ASP A 162 5.95 3.97 -7.60
CA ASP A 162 5.71 5.03 -8.59
C ASP A 162 5.94 6.40 -7.93
N PRO A 163 6.24 7.49 -8.66
CA PRO A 163 6.44 8.80 -8.07
C PRO A 163 5.28 9.22 -7.17
N GLY A 164 5.60 9.62 -5.93
CA GLY A 164 4.61 10.04 -4.93
C GLY A 164 3.91 8.88 -4.19
N THR A 165 4.29 7.62 -4.45
CA THR A 165 3.75 6.47 -3.74
C THR A 165 4.59 6.07 -2.52
N GLN A 166 3.94 5.39 -1.60
CA GLN A 166 4.54 4.76 -0.42
C GLN A 166 4.07 3.30 -0.30
N PRO A 167 4.87 2.42 0.32
CA PRO A 167 4.49 1.03 0.48
C PRO A 167 3.34 0.87 1.47
N LEU A 168 2.50 -0.14 1.22
CA LEU A 168 1.46 -0.62 2.13
C LEU A 168 1.79 -2.05 2.55
N TYR A 169 1.74 -2.33 3.83
CA TYR A 169 2.07 -3.61 4.43
C TYR A 169 0.85 -4.25 5.07
N LEU A 170 0.77 -5.56 5.03
CA LEU A 170 -0.13 -6.36 5.85
C LEU A 170 0.62 -6.80 7.09
N CYS A 171 0.03 -6.55 8.23
CA CYS A 171 0.55 -6.92 9.54
C CYS A 171 -0.51 -7.70 10.33
N GLN A 172 -0.07 -8.37 11.38
CA GLN A 172 -0.94 -9.17 12.23
C GLN A 172 -0.70 -8.87 13.71
N VAL A 173 -1.79 -8.71 14.46
CA VAL A 173 -1.79 -8.56 15.92
C VAL A 173 -2.81 -9.53 16.54
N ARG A 174 -2.33 -10.45 17.38
CA ARG A 174 -3.20 -11.43 18.09
C ARG A 174 -4.16 -12.23 17.20
N GLY A 175 -3.75 -12.48 15.95
CA GLY A 175 -4.59 -13.19 14.98
C GLY A 175 -5.42 -12.29 14.05
N ASP A 176 -5.60 -11.01 14.37
CA ASP A 176 -6.28 -10.03 13.52
C ASP A 176 -5.30 -9.41 12.52
N HIS A 177 -5.73 -9.21 11.28
CA HIS A 177 -4.96 -8.55 10.24
C HIS A 177 -5.26 -7.06 10.19
N PHE A 178 -4.26 -6.27 9.79
CA PHE A 178 -4.44 -4.84 9.52
C PHE A 178 -3.41 -4.35 8.51
N ALA A 179 -3.76 -3.27 7.79
CA ALA A 179 -2.82 -2.61 6.89
C ALA A 179 -2.14 -1.41 7.55
N THR A 180 -0.87 -1.18 7.20
CA THR A 180 -0.08 -0.03 7.66
C THR A 180 0.93 0.40 6.61
N THR A 181 1.39 1.65 6.68
CA THR A 181 2.52 2.16 5.90
C THR A 181 3.85 2.08 6.67
N ASP A 182 3.81 1.68 7.94
CA ASP A 182 5.00 1.44 8.75
C ASP A 182 5.59 0.05 8.46
N VAL A 183 6.82 0.02 7.94
CA VAL A 183 7.56 -1.22 7.68
C VAL A 183 7.81 -2.05 8.94
N GLY A 184 7.85 -1.39 10.12
CA GLY A 184 7.97 -2.03 11.42
C GLY A 184 6.66 -2.61 11.95
N CYS A 185 5.56 -2.53 11.16
CA CYS A 185 4.24 -3.03 11.57
C CYS A 185 3.77 -2.48 12.92
N GLU A 186 4.18 -1.27 13.28
CA GLU A 186 3.84 -0.64 14.57
C GLU A 186 4.25 -1.54 15.77
N GLY A 187 5.34 -2.31 15.60
CA GLY A 187 5.82 -3.28 16.59
C GLY A 187 5.06 -4.61 16.60
N GLN A 188 4.20 -4.86 15.60
CA GLN A 188 3.45 -6.11 15.44
C GLN A 188 4.12 -7.04 14.41
N THR A 189 3.49 -8.16 14.11
CA THR A 189 4.06 -9.15 13.20
C THR A 189 3.86 -8.72 11.74
N TYR A 190 4.95 -8.60 11.00
CA TYR A 190 4.93 -8.41 9.55
C TYR A 190 4.45 -9.69 8.84
N VAL A 191 3.52 -9.54 7.90
CA VAL A 191 3.02 -10.64 7.06
C VAL A 191 3.58 -10.52 5.65
N THR A 192 3.27 -9.40 4.97
CA THR A 192 3.73 -9.17 3.59
C THR A 192 3.57 -7.71 3.20
N ARG A 193 4.18 -7.31 2.08
CA ARG A 193 3.88 -6.04 1.42
C ARG A 193 2.70 -6.24 0.46
N LEU A 194 1.67 -5.41 0.60
CA LEU A 194 0.46 -5.45 -0.24
C LEU A 194 0.68 -4.76 -1.60
N GLY A 195 1.51 -3.73 -1.64
CA GLY A 195 1.78 -2.93 -2.84
C GLY A 195 2.17 -1.51 -2.46
N TRP A 196 1.87 -0.56 -3.36
CA TRP A 196 2.11 0.87 -3.15
C TRP A 196 0.83 1.66 -3.44
N LEU A 197 0.65 2.75 -2.71
CA LEU A 197 -0.44 3.71 -2.89
C LEU A 197 0.13 5.12 -2.78
N TYR A 198 -0.57 6.10 -3.31
CA TYR A 198 -0.13 7.49 -3.18
C TYR A 198 -0.12 7.92 -1.71
N ALA A 199 0.94 8.61 -1.28
CA ALA A 199 1.02 9.21 0.06
C ALA A 199 0.07 10.41 0.20
N SER A 200 -0.15 11.14 -0.90
CA SER A 200 -1.10 12.24 -1.04
C SER A 200 -1.76 12.18 -2.41
N PRO A 201 -2.99 12.70 -2.58
CA PRO A 201 -3.66 12.67 -3.87
C PRO A 201 -2.88 13.50 -4.90
N PRO A 202 -2.41 12.90 -6.02
CA PRO A 202 -1.71 13.63 -7.05
C PRO A 202 -2.68 14.56 -7.81
N ALA A 203 -2.20 15.74 -8.20
CA ALA A 203 -3.01 16.70 -8.93
C ALA A 203 -3.52 16.11 -10.26
N GLY A 204 -4.80 16.29 -10.56
CA GLY A 204 -5.42 15.81 -11.80
C GLY A 204 -5.71 14.31 -11.89
N THR A 205 -5.42 13.54 -10.83
CA THR A 205 -5.71 12.10 -10.78
C THR A 205 -6.87 11.82 -9.83
N SER A 206 -7.85 11.07 -10.30
CA SER A 206 -8.92 10.57 -9.42
C SER A 206 -8.35 9.52 -8.47
N THR A 207 -8.62 9.67 -7.19
CA THR A 207 -8.15 8.73 -6.15
C THR A 207 -9.22 8.46 -5.11
N LEU A 208 -9.13 7.32 -4.44
CA LEU A 208 -9.95 6.94 -3.30
C LEU A 208 -9.08 6.94 -2.03
N PRO A 209 -9.48 7.57 -0.92
CA PRO A 209 -8.75 7.45 0.33
C PRO A 209 -8.80 6.01 0.83
N LEU A 210 -7.68 5.48 1.27
CA LEU A 210 -7.65 4.25 2.06
C LEU A 210 -7.53 4.64 3.53
N LEU A 211 -8.57 4.37 4.29
CA LEU A 211 -8.68 4.70 5.70
C LEU A 211 -8.46 3.47 6.56
N ARG A 212 -7.76 3.64 7.66
CA ARG A 212 -7.82 2.71 8.78
C ARG A 212 -9.03 3.05 9.63
N CYS A 213 -9.85 2.07 9.90
CA CYS A 213 -11.07 2.19 10.70
C CYS A 213 -11.03 1.20 11.85
N LEU A 214 -11.75 1.50 12.95
CA LEU A 214 -11.88 0.63 14.11
C LEU A 214 -13.35 0.40 14.39
N ARG A 215 -13.75 -0.85 14.55
CA ARG A 215 -15.10 -1.19 14.97
C ARG A 215 -15.39 -0.64 16.37
N LYS A 216 -16.56 -0.06 16.57
CA LYS A 216 -16.96 0.52 17.87
C LYS A 216 -17.06 -0.54 18.95
N GLU A 217 -17.51 -1.73 18.58
CA GLU A 217 -17.86 -2.82 19.52
C GLU A 217 -16.62 -3.47 20.12
N ASN A 218 -15.58 -3.72 19.34
CA ASN A 218 -14.44 -4.54 19.75
C ASN A 218 -13.07 -3.94 19.40
N ARG A 219 -13.04 -2.76 18.77
CA ARG A 219 -11.82 -2.06 18.34
C ARG A 219 -11.02 -2.83 17.27
N GLN A 220 -11.62 -3.81 16.61
CA GLN A 220 -11.02 -4.49 15.48
C GLN A 220 -10.68 -3.48 14.36
N ILE A 221 -9.50 -3.60 13.81
CA ILE A 221 -9.03 -2.76 12.68
C ILE A 221 -9.56 -3.32 11.39
N PHE A 222 -9.97 -2.43 10.48
CA PHE A 222 -10.30 -2.76 9.10
C PHE A 222 -10.03 -1.54 8.21
N GLU A 223 -9.91 -1.77 6.92
CA GLU A 223 -9.71 -0.71 5.93
C GLU A 223 -11.00 -0.40 5.18
N SER A 224 -11.20 0.88 4.86
CA SER A 224 -12.32 1.37 4.08
C SER A 224 -11.90 2.52 3.16
N HIS A 225 -12.59 2.71 2.04
CA HIS A 225 -12.47 3.91 1.22
C HIS A 225 -13.60 4.92 1.50
N GLN A 226 -14.54 4.58 2.38
CA GLN A 226 -15.65 5.47 2.73
C GLN A 226 -15.18 6.51 3.76
N PRO A 227 -15.41 7.82 3.51
CA PRO A 227 -14.86 8.90 4.35
C PRO A 227 -15.31 8.86 5.81
N ASP A 228 -16.45 8.26 6.08
CA ASP A 228 -17.01 8.10 7.44
C ASP A 228 -16.64 6.77 8.11
N CYS A 229 -15.71 5.99 7.52
CA CYS A 229 -15.36 4.65 8.01
C CYS A 229 -16.58 3.73 8.16
N GLU A 230 -17.56 3.83 7.25
CA GLU A 230 -18.82 3.05 7.32
C GLU A 230 -19.57 3.27 8.65
N GLY A 231 -19.54 4.49 9.18
CA GLY A 231 -20.12 4.84 10.46
C GLY A 231 -19.33 4.36 11.68
N GLN A 232 -18.12 3.84 11.49
CA GLN A 232 -17.22 3.36 12.55
C GLN A 232 -16.25 4.46 13.02
N ILE A 233 -15.22 4.12 13.78
CA ILE A 233 -14.24 5.07 14.29
C ILE A 233 -13.13 5.22 13.27
N MET A 234 -12.82 6.46 12.84
CA MET A 234 -11.69 6.73 11.98
C MET A 234 -10.38 6.62 12.77
N GLY A 235 -9.46 5.78 12.32
CA GLY A 235 -8.11 5.61 12.88
C GLY A 235 -7.05 6.43 12.18
N GLY A 236 -7.32 6.87 10.93
CA GLY A 236 -6.41 7.68 10.13
C GLY A 236 -6.42 7.31 8.66
N THR A 237 -5.77 8.13 7.84
CA THR A 237 -5.58 7.87 6.40
C THR A 237 -4.27 7.13 6.18
N LEU A 238 -4.33 6.00 5.49
CA LEU A 238 -3.15 5.22 5.08
C LEU A 238 -2.55 5.74 3.78
N GLY A 239 -3.34 6.39 2.93
CA GLY A 239 -2.95 6.94 1.64
C GLY A 239 -4.11 6.93 0.66
N TYR A 240 -3.78 6.92 -0.66
CA TYR A 240 -4.78 7.07 -1.71
C TYR A 240 -4.58 6.01 -2.79
N LEU A 241 -5.66 5.30 -3.10
CA LEU A 241 -5.74 4.26 -4.14
C LEU A 241 -6.19 4.88 -5.46
N LEU A 242 -5.90 4.21 -6.58
CA LEU A 242 -6.63 4.43 -7.82
C LEU A 242 -8.03 3.82 -7.70
N PRO A 243 -9.05 4.38 -8.38
CA PRO A 243 -10.41 3.83 -8.39
C PRO A 243 -10.51 2.42 -8.93
#